data_2b4718ffdd5fd5db29ea22eaaf43cdec
#
_entry.id   2b4718ffdd5fd5db29ea22eaaf43cdec
#
_cell.length_a   1.000
_cell.length_b   1.000
_cell.length_c   1.000
_cell.angle_alpha   90.00
_cell.angle_beta   90.00
_cell.angle_gamma   90.00
#
_symmetry.space_group_name_H-M   'P 1'
#
loop_
_entity.id
_entity.type
_entity.pdbx_description
1 polymer ?
#
loop_
_entity_poly.entity_id
_entity_poly.type
_entity_poly.pdbx_seq_one_letter_code
_entity_poly.pdbx_strand_id
1 'polypeptide(L)'
;MSGAAKFAYDPVFPAENDPSWRDHAACLGADPDLFFPPPGPYGAEDAKAICQGCPVRAECLDYAVTTAQKYGIWGGTNERERREIRKQRGLNVRTEPACGTIAGYRRHQNRNEPTCTECRAAMARYQALRKRQQNSERRAATA
;
A
#
# COMPACT_ATOMS: atom_id res chain seq x y z
N MET A 1 -21.87 -14.80 -21.09
CA MET A 1 -22.36 -14.97 -19.72
C MET A 1 -21.18 -14.90 -18.79
N SER A 2 -20.98 -13.75 -18.16
CA SER A 2 -19.82 -13.49 -17.30
C SER A 2 -20.10 -14.00 -15.90
N GLY A 3 -19.58 -15.19 -15.58
CA GLY A 3 -19.60 -15.73 -14.23
C GLY A 3 -18.55 -15.01 -13.38
N ALA A 4 -18.94 -13.99 -12.65
CA ALA A 4 -18.14 -13.47 -11.56
C ALA A 4 -18.04 -14.57 -10.50
N ALA A 5 -16.92 -15.27 -10.45
CA ALA A 5 -16.60 -16.16 -9.35
C ALA A 5 -16.57 -15.32 -8.07
N LYS A 6 -17.64 -15.39 -7.30
CA LYS A 6 -17.69 -14.91 -5.93
C LYS A 6 -16.67 -15.75 -5.16
N PHE A 7 -15.51 -15.17 -4.87
CA PHE A 7 -14.61 -15.73 -3.88
C PHE A 7 -15.33 -15.70 -2.54
N ALA A 8 -15.93 -16.84 -2.17
CA ALA A 8 -16.42 -17.05 -0.82
C ALA A 8 -15.18 -17.06 0.09
N TYR A 9 -15.00 -15.99 0.85
CA TYR A 9 -14.02 -15.94 1.92
C TYR A 9 -14.53 -16.82 3.05
N ASP A 10 -13.82 -17.91 3.30
CA ASP A 10 -14.02 -18.71 4.51
C ASP A 10 -13.08 -18.17 5.60
N PRO A 11 -13.61 -17.63 6.72
CA PRO A 11 -12.80 -16.98 7.74
C PRO A 11 -12.08 -17.95 8.70
N VAL A 12 -11.86 -19.20 8.31
CA VAL A 12 -11.37 -20.25 9.21
C VAL A 12 -9.83 -20.31 9.32
N PHE A 13 -9.09 -19.41 8.70
CA PHE A 13 -7.64 -19.38 8.88
C PHE A 13 -7.22 -18.25 9.81
N PRO A 14 -6.88 -18.55 11.08
CA PRO A 14 -6.03 -17.65 11.84
C PRO A 14 -4.64 -17.69 11.18
N ALA A 15 -4.41 -16.80 10.24
CA ALA A 15 -3.07 -16.51 9.72
C ALA A 15 -2.31 -15.72 10.80
N GLU A 16 -2.18 -16.27 11.98
CA GLU A 16 -1.18 -15.84 12.95
C GLU A 16 0.17 -16.25 12.36
N ASN A 17 0.79 -15.34 11.61
CA ASN A 17 2.21 -15.22 11.32
C ASN A 17 3.05 -16.53 11.21
N ASP A 18 2.48 -17.64 10.76
CA ASP A 18 3.24 -18.80 10.40
C ASP A 18 3.77 -18.62 8.96
N PRO A 19 5.07 -18.35 8.76
CA PRO A 19 5.64 -18.16 7.43
C PRO A 19 5.77 -19.48 6.63
N SER A 20 5.42 -20.61 7.22
CA SER A 20 5.63 -21.95 6.63
C SER A 20 4.87 -22.18 5.32
N TRP A 21 3.76 -21.46 5.08
CA TRP A 21 3.07 -21.55 3.80
C TRP A 21 3.95 -21.15 2.60
N ARG A 22 4.99 -20.31 2.84
CA ARG A 22 5.90 -19.86 1.77
C ARG A 22 6.69 -20.99 1.17
N ASP A 23 7.00 -22.03 1.96
CA ASP A 23 7.78 -23.18 1.52
C ASP A 23 7.03 -24.03 0.48
N HIS A 24 5.72 -23.80 0.33
CA HIS A 24 4.86 -24.47 -0.63
C HIS A 24 4.47 -23.57 -1.82
N ALA A 25 5.05 -22.39 -1.91
CA ALA A 25 4.70 -21.44 -2.95
C ALA A 25 5.20 -21.88 -4.34
N ALA A 26 4.34 -21.84 -5.34
CA ALA A 26 4.71 -22.21 -6.72
C ALA A 26 5.76 -21.27 -7.34
N CYS A 27 5.97 -20.08 -6.76
CA CYS A 27 6.98 -19.13 -7.20
C CYS A 27 8.38 -19.38 -6.63
N LEU A 28 8.57 -20.44 -5.81
CA LEU A 28 9.89 -20.84 -5.36
C LEU A 28 10.76 -21.22 -6.56
N GLY A 29 11.90 -20.54 -6.73
CA GLY A 29 12.80 -20.74 -7.86
C GLY A 29 12.42 -20.00 -9.15
N ALA A 30 11.30 -19.29 -9.19
CA ALA A 30 10.99 -18.37 -10.27
C ALA A 30 11.80 -17.07 -10.15
N ASP A 31 12.00 -16.37 -11.28
CA ASP A 31 12.65 -15.08 -11.27
C ASP A 31 11.85 -14.06 -10.42
N PRO A 32 12.45 -13.49 -9.36
CA PRO A 32 11.77 -12.53 -8.49
C PRO A 32 11.27 -11.29 -9.22
N ASP A 33 11.96 -10.85 -10.28
CA ASP A 33 11.62 -9.64 -11.02
C ASP A 33 10.25 -9.76 -11.72
N LEU A 34 9.81 -10.97 -12.05
CA LEU A 34 8.46 -11.21 -12.56
C LEU A 34 7.36 -10.72 -11.61
N PHE A 35 7.61 -10.80 -10.30
CA PHE A 35 6.64 -10.41 -9.28
C PHE A 35 6.68 -8.92 -8.93
N PHE A 36 7.66 -8.18 -9.46
CA PHE A 36 7.82 -6.74 -9.26
C PHE A 36 7.88 -5.99 -10.60
N PRO A 37 6.86 -6.15 -11.46
CA PRO A 37 6.85 -5.49 -12.76
C PRO A 37 6.89 -3.96 -12.59
N PRO A 38 7.47 -3.23 -13.54
CA PRO A 38 7.42 -1.78 -13.56
C PRO A 38 5.97 -1.29 -13.61
N PRO A 39 5.70 -0.07 -13.14
CA PRO A 39 4.37 0.50 -13.20
C PRO A 39 3.84 0.53 -14.65
N GLY A 40 2.70 -0.08 -14.89
CA GLY A 40 2.09 -0.13 -16.23
C GLY A 40 1.08 -1.28 -16.35
N PRO A 41 0.38 -1.35 -17.50
CA PRO A 41 -0.61 -2.42 -17.73
C PRO A 41 0.04 -3.77 -18.10
N TYR A 42 1.33 -3.80 -18.38
CA TYR A 42 2.05 -4.98 -18.88
C TYR A 42 3.03 -5.53 -17.85
N GLY A 43 3.27 -6.84 -17.90
CA GLY A 43 4.32 -7.52 -17.11
C GLY A 43 3.86 -8.26 -15.86
N ALA A 44 2.56 -8.27 -15.56
CA ALA A 44 2.03 -9.01 -14.41
C ALA A 44 1.44 -10.38 -14.78
N GLU A 45 1.27 -10.66 -16.07
CA GLU A 45 0.56 -11.85 -16.57
C GLU A 45 1.30 -13.13 -16.22
N ASP A 46 2.63 -13.15 -16.40
CA ASP A 46 3.45 -14.33 -16.11
C ASP A 46 3.45 -14.65 -14.62
N ALA A 47 3.61 -13.65 -13.77
CA ALA A 47 3.50 -13.82 -12.32
C ALA A 47 2.11 -14.29 -11.90
N LYS A 48 1.05 -13.72 -12.48
CA LYS A 48 -0.32 -14.13 -12.21
C LYS A 48 -0.59 -15.56 -12.66
N ALA A 49 -0.04 -15.99 -13.79
CA ALA A 49 -0.15 -17.36 -14.28
C ALA A 49 0.47 -18.35 -13.28
N ILE A 50 1.67 -18.06 -12.76
CA ILE A 50 2.30 -18.88 -11.71
C ILE A 50 1.41 -18.94 -10.46
N CYS A 51 0.84 -17.79 -10.05
CA CYS A 51 -0.05 -17.73 -8.89
C CYS A 51 -1.36 -18.50 -9.08
N GLN A 52 -1.84 -18.68 -10.32
CA GLN A 52 -3.07 -19.45 -10.59
C GLN A 52 -2.93 -20.93 -10.20
N GLY A 53 -1.75 -21.52 -10.40
CA GLY A 53 -1.43 -22.89 -10.04
C GLY A 53 -0.85 -23.05 -8.63
N CYS A 54 -0.78 -22.00 -7.85
CA CYS A 54 -0.12 -22.03 -6.54
C CYS A 54 -1.03 -22.63 -5.46
N PRO A 55 -0.57 -23.68 -4.73
CA PRO A 55 -1.38 -24.31 -3.68
C PRO A 55 -1.64 -23.40 -2.48
N VAL A 56 -0.78 -22.40 -2.24
CA VAL A 56 -0.86 -21.43 -1.11
C VAL A 56 -1.25 -20.04 -1.56
N ARG A 57 -1.97 -19.94 -2.67
CA ARG A 57 -2.42 -18.67 -3.24
C ARG A 57 -3.30 -17.87 -2.29
N ALA A 58 -4.19 -18.56 -1.57
CA ALA A 58 -5.12 -17.93 -0.64
C ALA A 58 -4.39 -17.32 0.56
N GLU A 59 -3.47 -18.05 1.16
CA GLU A 59 -2.65 -17.61 2.28
C GLU A 59 -1.74 -16.44 1.88
N CYS A 60 -1.13 -16.53 0.70
CA CYS A 60 -0.32 -15.45 0.14
C CYS A 60 -1.12 -14.16 -0.06
N LEU A 61 -2.33 -14.25 -0.61
CA LEU A 61 -3.23 -13.12 -0.78
C LEU A 61 -3.65 -12.53 0.55
N ASP A 62 -4.06 -13.38 1.49
CA ASP A 62 -4.50 -12.95 2.82
C ASP A 62 -3.38 -12.22 3.57
N TYR A 63 -2.18 -12.79 3.57
CA TYR A 63 -1.00 -12.13 4.11
C TYR A 63 -0.78 -10.74 3.50
N ALA A 64 -0.81 -10.63 2.17
CA ALA A 64 -0.56 -9.36 1.49
C ALA A 64 -1.65 -8.32 1.74
N VAL A 65 -2.89 -8.76 1.91
CA VAL A 65 -4.04 -7.90 2.21
C VAL A 65 -3.97 -7.41 3.66
N THR A 66 -3.73 -8.29 4.62
CA THR A 66 -3.69 -7.96 6.05
C THR A 66 -2.48 -7.10 6.42
N THR A 67 -1.31 -7.41 5.86
CA THR A 67 -0.06 -6.66 6.08
C THR A 67 0.10 -5.42 5.18
N ALA A 68 -0.88 -5.14 4.33
CA ALA A 68 -0.89 -4.00 3.43
C ALA A 68 0.32 -3.92 2.48
N GLN A 69 0.73 -5.05 1.90
CA GLN A 69 1.83 -5.06 0.94
C GLN A 69 1.55 -4.12 -0.23
N LYS A 70 2.42 -3.12 -0.42
CA LYS A 70 2.23 -2.07 -1.43
C LYS A 70 2.75 -2.47 -2.80
N TYR A 71 3.80 -3.30 -2.86
CA TYR A 71 4.49 -3.64 -4.09
C TYR A 71 4.36 -5.11 -4.43
N GLY A 72 4.56 -5.45 -5.68
CA GLY A 72 4.62 -6.82 -6.17
C GLY A 72 3.26 -7.50 -6.38
N ILE A 73 3.33 -8.65 -7.05
CA ILE A 73 2.20 -9.54 -7.29
C ILE A 73 2.14 -10.56 -6.15
N TRP A 74 1.02 -10.62 -5.46
CA TRP A 74 0.77 -11.50 -4.33
C TRP A 74 -0.55 -12.23 -4.51
N GLY A 75 -0.53 -13.55 -4.42
CA GLY A 75 -1.72 -14.36 -4.62
C GLY A 75 -2.44 -14.10 -5.94
N GLY A 76 -1.70 -13.71 -6.98
CA GLY A 76 -2.25 -13.35 -8.29
C GLY A 76 -2.89 -11.96 -8.35
N THR A 77 -2.62 -11.09 -7.37
CA THR A 77 -3.18 -9.73 -7.32
C THR A 77 -2.09 -8.67 -7.32
N ASN A 78 -2.34 -7.57 -8.03
CA ASN A 78 -1.54 -6.35 -7.97
C ASN A 78 -1.97 -5.45 -6.79
N GLU A 79 -1.26 -4.34 -6.57
CA GLU A 79 -1.56 -3.40 -5.47
C GLU A 79 -2.99 -2.84 -5.54
N ARG A 80 -3.45 -2.46 -6.74
CA ARG A 80 -4.78 -1.87 -6.93
C ARG A 80 -5.88 -2.86 -6.56
N GLU A 81 -5.73 -4.12 -7.01
CA GLU A 81 -6.67 -5.20 -6.69
C GLU A 81 -6.69 -5.48 -5.18
N ARG A 82 -5.53 -5.54 -4.53
CA ARG A 82 -5.44 -5.72 -3.07
C ARG A 82 -6.05 -4.55 -2.29
N ARG A 83 -5.89 -3.33 -2.78
CA ARG A 83 -6.50 -2.15 -2.15
C ARG A 83 -8.03 -2.24 -2.17
N GLU A 84 -8.61 -2.70 -3.28
CA GLU A 84 -10.04 -2.90 -3.38
C GLU A 84 -10.52 -4.04 -2.46
N ILE A 85 -9.81 -5.16 -2.39
CA ILE A 85 -10.10 -6.25 -1.46
C ILE A 85 -10.04 -5.75 0.00
N ARG A 86 -9.04 -4.96 0.36
CA ARG A 86 -8.94 -4.35 1.70
C ARG A 86 -10.14 -3.48 2.03
N LYS A 87 -10.59 -2.69 1.07
CA LYS A 87 -11.78 -1.83 1.22
C LYS A 87 -13.04 -2.67 1.45
N GLN A 88 -13.22 -3.72 0.66
CA GLN A 88 -14.36 -4.63 0.80
C GLN A 88 -14.36 -5.39 2.14
N ARG A 89 -13.17 -5.74 2.66
CA ARG A 89 -13.00 -6.37 3.97
C ARG A 89 -13.05 -5.40 5.15
N GLY A 90 -13.23 -4.11 4.92
CA GLY A 90 -13.18 -3.08 5.98
C GLY A 90 -11.80 -2.89 6.61
N LEU A 91 -10.74 -3.44 6.01
CA LEU A 91 -9.35 -3.36 6.49
C LEU A 91 -8.64 -2.04 6.10
N ASN A 92 -9.31 -1.15 5.40
CA ASN A 92 -8.82 0.20 5.18
C ASN A 92 -8.96 1.02 6.47
N VAL A 93 -8.18 0.65 7.45
CA VAL A 93 -7.85 1.58 8.52
C VAL A 93 -7.04 2.68 7.83
N ARG A 94 -7.70 3.78 7.47
CA ARG A 94 -7.00 5.04 7.25
C ARG A 94 -6.37 5.31 8.61
N THR A 95 -5.09 4.96 8.75
CA THR A 95 -4.31 5.46 9.88
C THR A 95 -4.42 6.96 9.79
N GLU A 96 -5.18 7.54 10.70
CA GLU A 96 -5.36 8.99 10.72
C GLU A 96 -3.99 9.62 10.83
N PRO A 97 -3.69 10.63 10.01
CA PRO A 97 -2.41 11.31 10.09
C PRO A 97 -2.17 11.77 11.53
N ALA A 98 -1.04 11.38 12.08
CA ALA A 98 -0.67 11.77 13.44
C ALA A 98 -0.59 13.29 13.60
N CYS A 99 -0.95 13.80 14.75
CA CYS A 99 -0.69 15.19 15.11
C CYS A 99 0.82 15.47 15.08
N GLY A 100 1.22 16.74 14.90
CA GLY A 100 2.61 17.11 14.71
C GLY A 100 3.16 16.89 13.30
N THR A 101 2.32 16.55 12.34
CA THR A 101 2.68 16.37 10.92
C THR A 101 1.90 17.32 10.02
N ILE A 102 2.41 17.56 8.81
CA ILE A 102 1.69 18.34 7.78
C ILE A 102 0.36 17.66 7.40
N ALA A 103 0.38 16.34 7.32
CA ALA A 103 -0.84 15.57 7.03
C ALA A 103 -1.86 15.69 8.17
N GLY A 104 -1.41 15.69 9.43
CA GLY A 104 -2.24 15.96 10.60
C GLY A 104 -2.83 17.37 10.59
N TYR A 105 -2.04 18.39 10.21
CA TYR A 105 -2.53 19.76 10.03
C TYR A 105 -3.67 19.81 9.00
N ARG A 106 -3.47 19.19 7.82
CA ARG A 106 -4.50 19.13 6.76
C ARG A 106 -5.74 18.38 7.20
N ARG A 107 -5.60 17.32 8.03
CA ARG A 107 -6.73 16.61 8.61
C ARG A 107 -7.64 17.55 9.40
N HIS A 108 -7.06 18.38 10.31
CA HIS A 108 -7.83 19.36 11.08
C HIS A 108 -8.56 20.33 10.15
N GLN A 109 -7.89 20.84 9.11
CA GLN A 109 -8.54 21.73 8.12
C GLN A 109 -9.69 21.06 7.39
N ASN A 110 -9.49 19.82 6.91
CA ASN A 110 -10.51 19.08 6.16
C ASN A 110 -11.73 18.72 7.01
N ARG A 111 -11.55 18.61 8.33
CA ARG A 111 -12.63 18.35 9.29
C ARG A 111 -13.24 19.62 9.89
N ASN A 112 -12.73 20.77 9.51
CA ASN A 112 -13.12 22.06 10.10
C ASN A 112 -12.95 22.11 11.62
N GLU A 113 -11.90 21.44 12.14
CA GLU A 113 -11.55 21.35 13.55
C GLU A 113 -10.45 22.37 13.92
N PRO A 114 -10.41 22.85 15.18
CA PRO A 114 -9.31 23.68 15.65
C PRO A 114 -7.97 22.92 15.52
N THR A 115 -6.99 23.56 14.89
CA THR A 115 -5.68 22.94 14.71
C THR A 115 -4.91 22.91 16.02
N CYS A 116 -4.43 21.74 16.44
CA CYS A 116 -3.63 21.59 17.66
C CYS A 116 -2.26 22.27 17.55
N THR A 117 -1.64 22.54 18.68
CA THR A 117 -0.34 23.25 18.78
C THR A 117 0.77 22.53 18.00
N GLU A 118 0.83 21.20 18.09
CA GLU A 118 1.82 20.37 17.40
C GLU A 118 1.71 20.47 15.88
N CYS A 119 0.48 20.45 15.35
CA CYS A 119 0.22 20.57 13.92
C CYS A 119 0.55 21.98 13.42
N ARG A 120 0.24 23.02 14.19
CA ARG A 120 0.63 24.42 13.87
C ARG A 120 2.15 24.55 13.82
N ALA A 121 2.86 23.98 14.79
CA ALA A 121 4.31 23.98 14.82
C ALA A 121 4.94 23.23 13.64
N ALA A 122 4.37 22.09 13.25
CA ALA A 122 4.81 21.35 12.06
C ALA A 122 4.63 22.17 10.77
N MET A 123 3.51 22.84 10.62
CA MET A 123 3.25 23.71 9.46
C MET A 123 4.18 24.91 9.44
N ALA A 124 4.44 25.56 10.59
CA ALA A 124 5.36 26.68 10.67
C ALA A 124 6.81 26.26 10.29
N ARG A 125 7.29 25.11 10.76
CA ARG A 125 8.59 24.55 10.35
C ARG A 125 8.66 24.30 8.85
N TYR A 126 7.64 23.71 8.27
CA TYR A 126 7.56 23.46 6.83
C TYR A 126 7.60 24.76 6.01
N GLN A 127 6.85 25.77 6.40
CA GLN A 127 6.82 27.07 5.73
C GLN A 127 8.18 27.79 5.83
N ALA A 128 8.85 27.72 7.00
CA ALA A 128 10.18 28.28 7.19
C ALA A 128 11.23 27.61 6.28
N LEU A 129 11.21 26.28 6.18
CA LEU A 129 12.11 25.55 5.29
C LEU A 129 11.85 25.91 3.82
N ARG A 130 10.61 25.97 3.41
CA ARG A 130 10.23 26.32 2.05
C ARG A 130 10.67 27.75 1.68
N LYS A 131 10.52 28.71 2.61
CA LYS A 131 10.98 30.09 2.42
C LYS A 131 12.51 30.18 2.30
N ARG A 132 13.25 29.40 3.10
CA ARG A 132 14.72 29.32 3.00
C ARG A 132 15.16 28.79 1.64
N GLN A 133 14.51 27.73 1.18
CA GLN A 133 14.78 27.12 -0.13
C GLN A 133 14.52 28.11 -1.29
N GLN A 134 13.37 28.75 -1.30
CA GLN A 134 13.04 29.79 -2.30
C GLN A 134 14.03 30.96 -2.29
N ASN A 135 14.49 31.39 -1.11
CA ASN A 135 15.47 32.46 -1.03
C ASN A 135 16.84 32.02 -1.53
N SER A 136 17.26 30.77 -1.31
CA SER A 136 18.52 30.24 -1.86
C SER A 136 18.47 30.13 -3.39
N GLU A 137 17.36 29.66 -3.94
CA GLU A 137 17.14 29.60 -5.39
C GLU A 137 17.16 30.99 -6.04
N ARG A 138 16.51 31.97 -5.41
CA ARG A 138 16.55 33.36 -5.88
C ARG A 138 17.97 33.94 -5.89
N ARG A 139 18.76 33.70 -4.83
CA ARG A 139 20.15 34.15 -4.75
C ARG A 139 21.02 33.49 -5.82
N ALA A 140 20.82 32.20 -6.07
CA ALA A 140 21.55 31.49 -7.11
C ALA A 140 21.19 31.96 -8.53
N ALA A 141 19.94 32.39 -8.75
CA ALA A 141 19.49 32.92 -10.05
C ALA A 141 19.95 34.37 -10.34
N THR A 142 20.45 35.10 -9.33
CA THR A 142 20.93 36.49 -9.44
C THR A 142 22.45 36.63 -9.35
N ALA A 143 23.18 35.54 -9.23
CA ALA A 143 24.64 35.46 -9.21
C ALA A 143 25.21 35.05 -10.57
#